data_139e9b0f8786d5df899c932514c8e6ba
#
_entry.id   139e9b0f8786d5df899c932514c8e6ba
#
_cell.length_a   1.000
_cell.length_b   1.000
_cell.length_c   1.000
_cell.angle_alpha   90.00
_cell.angle_beta   90.00
_cell.angle_gamma   90.00
#
_symmetry.space_group_name_H-M   'P 1'
#
loop_
_entity.id
_entity.type
_entity.pdbx_description
1 polymer ?
#
loop_
_entity_poly.entity_id
_entity_poly.type
_entity_poly.pdbx_seq_one_letter_code
_entity_poly.pdbx_strand_id
1 'polypeptide(L)'
;MTANPEIVDYATEHELYRNLINQADYVVPDGTGIVKASKRLKQPLKRRVPGIELLEECLKIAHVSHQRVYLLGSKNEIVESAEKKLQSQYPNIHFAHHHGYIHLEDETVIKRITSFNPDYIFVGMGFPKQEQWIQKHKDKFKHTVMMGVGGSFEVFSGSKKRAPQIFRKLNIEWVYRVLIDWKRIGRMISCLLYTSPSPRD
;
A
#
# COMPACT_ATOMS: atom_id res chain seq x y z
N MET A 1 -2.32 -7.39 -2.30
CA MET A 1 -1.05 -6.71 -1.96
C MET A 1 -0.54 -5.91 -3.15
N THR A 2 0.09 -4.75 -2.95
CA THR A 2 0.68 -3.93 -4.02
C THR A 2 2.20 -4.05 -3.98
N ALA A 3 2.81 -4.73 -4.95
CA ALA A 3 4.24 -4.97 -5.02
C ALA A 3 4.93 -3.89 -5.85
N ASN A 4 5.81 -3.10 -5.22
CA ASN A 4 6.68 -2.14 -5.88
C ASN A 4 8.12 -2.68 -5.96
N PRO A 5 9.04 -2.03 -6.70
CA PRO A 5 10.43 -2.51 -6.81
C PRO A 5 11.16 -2.66 -5.47
N GLU A 6 10.95 -1.76 -4.49
CA GLU A 6 11.57 -1.86 -3.16
C GLU A 6 11.09 -3.12 -2.41
N ILE A 7 9.81 -3.46 -2.53
CA ILE A 7 9.21 -4.65 -1.92
C ILE A 7 9.73 -5.93 -2.57
N VAL A 8 9.87 -5.95 -3.89
CA VAL A 8 10.38 -7.12 -4.62
C VAL A 8 11.86 -7.33 -4.31
N ASP A 9 12.66 -6.27 -4.32
CA ASP A 9 14.07 -6.31 -3.94
C ASP A 9 14.27 -6.84 -2.52
N TYR A 10 13.55 -6.30 -1.56
CA TYR A 10 13.55 -6.79 -0.18
C TYR A 10 13.18 -8.28 -0.07
N ALA A 11 12.22 -8.74 -0.87
CA ALA A 11 11.79 -10.14 -0.89
C ALA A 11 12.84 -11.09 -1.49
N THR A 12 13.78 -10.61 -2.32
CA THR A 12 14.87 -11.45 -2.82
C THR A 12 15.86 -11.84 -1.71
N GLU A 13 16.07 -10.93 -0.77
CA GLU A 13 17.01 -11.12 0.34
C GLU A 13 16.35 -11.72 1.60
N HIS A 14 15.01 -11.65 1.70
CA HIS A 14 14.24 -12.04 2.89
C HIS A 14 13.20 -13.12 2.55
N GLU A 15 13.57 -14.38 2.69
CA GLU A 15 12.72 -15.52 2.34
C GLU A 15 11.37 -15.53 3.05
N LEU A 16 11.33 -15.24 4.34
CA LEU A 16 10.08 -15.16 5.10
C LEU A 16 9.13 -14.12 4.54
N TYR A 17 9.66 -12.99 4.12
CA TYR A 17 8.85 -11.93 3.51
C TYR A 17 8.39 -12.29 2.10
N ARG A 18 9.24 -12.95 1.30
CA ARG A 18 8.87 -13.52 0.00
C ARG A 18 7.71 -14.50 0.13
N ASN A 19 7.76 -15.38 1.11
CA ASN A 19 6.69 -16.34 1.39
C ASN A 19 5.39 -15.63 1.79
N LEU A 20 5.48 -14.54 2.57
CA LEU A 20 4.34 -13.71 2.93
C LEU A 20 3.67 -13.08 1.69
N ILE A 21 4.46 -12.54 0.75
CA ILE A 21 3.94 -12.00 -0.52
C ILE A 21 3.21 -13.09 -1.31
N ASN A 22 3.81 -14.27 -1.42
CA ASN A 22 3.26 -15.38 -2.19
C ASN A 22 1.98 -15.98 -1.57
N GLN A 23 1.72 -15.73 -0.30
CA GLN A 23 0.50 -16.14 0.40
C GLN A 23 -0.65 -15.11 0.30
N ALA A 24 -0.41 -13.97 -0.34
CA ALA A 24 -1.46 -13.00 -0.57
C ALA A 24 -2.41 -13.48 -1.68
N ASP A 25 -3.73 -13.33 -1.50
CA ASP A 25 -4.73 -13.75 -2.48
C ASP A 25 -4.56 -13.03 -3.82
N TYR A 26 -4.14 -11.76 -3.77
CA TYR A 26 -3.86 -10.95 -4.95
C TYR A 26 -2.58 -10.13 -4.76
N VAL A 27 -1.68 -10.25 -5.74
CA VAL A 27 -0.48 -9.41 -5.84
C VAL A 27 -0.54 -8.62 -7.12
N VAL A 28 -0.55 -7.28 -7.02
CA VAL A 28 -0.63 -6.38 -8.16
C VAL A 28 0.65 -5.54 -8.29
N PRO A 29 1.13 -5.27 -9.53
CA PRO A 29 2.36 -4.54 -9.75
C PRO A 29 2.16 -3.03 -9.54
N ASP A 30 2.75 -2.47 -8.49
CA ASP A 30 2.79 -1.02 -8.26
C ASP A 30 4.18 -0.46 -8.61
N GLY A 31 4.35 -0.10 -9.84
CA GLY A 31 5.57 0.52 -10.33
C GLY A 31 5.91 0.13 -11.76
N THR A 32 6.40 1.11 -12.52
CA THR A 32 6.79 0.89 -13.93
C THR A 32 7.99 -0.04 -14.04
N GLY A 33 8.88 -0.06 -13.02
CA GLY A 33 10.04 -0.96 -12.95
C GLY A 33 9.63 -2.42 -12.99
N ILE A 34 8.61 -2.82 -12.19
CA ILE A 34 8.08 -4.19 -12.17
C ILE A 34 7.55 -4.59 -13.55
N VAL A 35 6.75 -3.73 -14.19
CA VAL A 35 6.19 -4.01 -15.51
C VAL A 35 7.27 -4.10 -16.58
N LYS A 36 8.33 -3.29 -16.51
CA LYS A 36 9.48 -3.39 -17.42
C LYS A 36 10.29 -4.67 -17.19
N ALA A 37 10.57 -5.00 -15.94
CA ALA A 37 11.29 -6.23 -15.56
C ALA A 37 10.54 -7.49 -16.03
N SER A 38 9.22 -7.55 -15.83
CA SER A 38 8.40 -8.68 -16.26
C SER A 38 8.46 -8.94 -17.77
N LYS A 39 8.50 -7.87 -18.59
CA LYS A 39 8.69 -8.00 -20.05
C LYS A 39 10.05 -8.59 -20.41
N ARG A 40 11.10 -8.17 -19.67
CA ARG A 40 12.47 -8.68 -19.88
C ARG A 40 12.59 -10.15 -19.50
N LEU A 41 11.88 -10.58 -18.46
CA LEU A 41 11.78 -11.97 -18.01
C LEU A 41 10.84 -12.82 -18.89
N LYS A 42 10.33 -12.29 -20.01
CA LYS A 42 9.38 -12.96 -20.93
C LYS A 42 8.06 -13.38 -20.24
N GLN A 43 7.71 -12.76 -19.11
CA GLN A 43 6.45 -12.94 -18.39
C GLN A 43 5.72 -11.59 -18.23
N PRO A 44 5.20 -11.01 -19.33
CA PRO A 44 4.74 -9.64 -19.35
C PRO A 44 3.49 -9.42 -18.48
N LEU A 45 3.58 -8.50 -17.54
CA LEU A 45 2.43 -7.97 -16.81
C LEU A 45 1.68 -6.95 -17.69
N LYS A 46 0.35 -7.01 -17.66
CA LYS A 46 -0.50 -6.20 -18.55
C LYS A 46 -0.33 -4.69 -18.33
N ARG A 47 -0.35 -4.25 -17.06
CA ARG A 47 -0.27 -2.82 -16.68
C ARG A 47 0.15 -2.64 -15.25
N ARG A 48 0.63 -1.44 -14.92
CA ARG A 48 0.81 -0.98 -13.54
C ARG A 48 -0.55 -0.78 -12.87
N VAL A 49 -0.64 -1.14 -11.58
CA VAL A 49 -1.79 -0.87 -10.70
C VAL A 49 -1.29 -0.08 -9.49
N PRO A 50 -1.36 1.26 -9.49
CA PRO A 50 -0.95 2.06 -8.34
C PRO A 50 -1.81 1.75 -7.12
N GLY A 51 -1.17 1.49 -5.97
CA GLY A 51 -1.89 1.13 -4.74
C GLY A 51 -2.92 2.17 -4.30
N ILE A 52 -2.61 3.46 -4.45
CA ILE A 52 -3.56 4.53 -4.11
C ILE A 52 -4.79 4.56 -5.04
N GLU A 53 -4.63 4.24 -6.32
CA GLU A 53 -5.75 4.16 -7.26
C GLU A 53 -6.62 2.94 -6.98
N LEU A 54 -5.99 1.80 -6.64
CA LEU A 54 -6.73 0.62 -6.21
C LEU A 54 -7.54 0.89 -4.94
N LEU A 55 -6.95 1.61 -3.97
CA LEU A 55 -7.66 2.06 -2.77
C LEU A 55 -8.86 2.97 -3.12
N GLU A 56 -8.68 3.95 -4.02
CA GLU A 56 -9.76 4.82 -4.48
C GLU A 56 -10.92 4.01 -5.13
N GLU A 57 -10.61 2.99 -5.93
CA GLU A 57 -11.63 2.11 -6.53
C GLU A 57 -12.36 1.27 -5.46
N CYS A 58 -11.65 0.72 -4.47
CA CYS A 58 -12.27 0.03 -3.35
C CYS A 58 -13.22 0.96 -2.57
N LEU A 59 -12.83 2.21 -2.34
CA LEU A 59 -13.69 3.20 -1.66
C LEU A 59 -14.95 3.54 -2.47
N LYS A 60 -14.86 3.61 -3.80
CA LYS A 60 -16.06 3.80 -4.65
C LYS A 60 -17.04 2.64 -4.52
N ILE A 61 -16.53 1.39 -4.51
CA ILE A 61 -17.35 0.20 -4.32
C ILE A 61 -17.99 0.22 -2.92
N ALA A 62 -17.19 0.48 -1.90
CA ALA A 62 -17.67 0.56 -0.51
C ALA A 62 -18.74 1.63 -0.32
N HIS A 63 -18.61 2.78 -1.02
CA HIS A 63 -19.60 3.86 -1.00
C HIS A 63 -20.95 3.44 -1.59
N VAL A 64 -20.94 2.79 -2.74
CA VAL A 64 -22.17 2.30 -3.39
C VAL A 64 -22.84 1.21 -2.56
N SER A 65 -22.06 0.39 -1.88
CA SER A 65 -22.56 -0.75 -1.10
C SER A 65 -22.75 -0.44 0.40
N HIS A 66 -22.63 0.82 0.84
CA HIS A 66 -22.78 1.25 2.24
C HIS A 66 -21.91 0.44 3.23
N GLN A 67 -20.67 0.16 2.84
CA GLN A 67 -19.77 -0.72 3.57
C GLN A 67 -18.98 0.00 4.67
N ARG A 68 -18.34 -0.78 5.52
CA ARG A 68 -17.56 -0.33 6.67
C ARG A 68 -16.09 -0.40 6.35
N VAL A 69 -15.37 0.71 6.52
CA VAL A 69 -13.94 0.83 6.18
C VAL A 69 -13.14 1.23 7.40
N TYR A 70 -12.13 0.44 7.74
CA TYR A 70 -11.21 0.73 8.84
C TYR A 70 -9.86 1.21 8.29
N LEU A 71 -9.41 2.38 8.77
CA LEU A 71 -8.13 2.96 8.42
C LEU A 71 -7.14 2.72 9.57
N LEU A 72 -6.13 1.87 9.36
CA LEU A 72 -5.15 1.51 10.38
C LEU A 72 -3.76 1.97 9.95
N GLY A 73 -3.22 3.01 10.53
CA GLY A 73 -1.88 3.43 10.15
C GLY A 73 -1.57 4.90 10.37
N SER A 74 -0.37 5.30 9.98
CA SER A 74 0.15 6.66 10.09
C SER A 74 0.11 7.22 11.51
N LYS A 75 0.33 8.54 11.66
CA LYS A 75 0.11 9.27 12.93
C LYS A 75 -1.37 9.53 13.13
N ASN A 76 -1.78 9.70 14.40
CA ASN A 76 -3.20 9.89 14.72
C ASN A 76 -3.80 11.09 13.97
N GLU A 77 -3.15 12.24 13.97
CA GLU A 77 -3.64 13.45 13.32
C GLU A 77 -3.79 13.28 11.79
N ILE A 78 -2.92 12.43 11.19
CA ILE A 78 -2.93 12.17 9.75
C ILE A 78 -4.08 11.23 9.38
N VAL A 79 -4.24 10.11 10.09
CA VAL A 79 -5.30 9.15 9.77
C VAL A 79 -6.69 9.73 10.09
N GLU A 80 -6.83 10.51 11.16
CA GLU A 80 -8.05 11.23 11.49
C GLU A 80 -8.41 12.28 10.42
N SER A 81 -7.42 13.07 9.95
CA SER A 81 -7.63 14.03 8.86
C SER A 81 -7.97 13.33 7.55
N ALA A 82 -7.35 12.19 7.25
CA ALA A 82 -7.67 11.39 6.07
C ALA A 82 -9.12 10.88 6.15
N GLU A 83 -9.54 10.32 7.30
CA GLU A 83 -10.92 9.88 7.50
C GLU A 83 -11.93 11.01 7.28
N LYS A 84 -11.73 12.18 7.91
CA LYS A 84 -12.65 13.34 7.75
C LYS A 84 -12.83 13.73 6.29
N LYS A 85 -11.74 13.74 5.50
CA LYS A 85 -11.80 14.05 4.07
C LYS A 85 -12.47 12.95 3.25
N LEU A 86 -12.15 11.70 3.55
CA LEU A 86 -12.77 10.55 2.90
C LEU A 86 -14.26 10.45 3.25
N GLN A 87 -14.66 10.72 4.48
CA GLN A 87 -16.07 10.78 4.89
C GLN A 87 -16.85 11.84 4.11
N SER A 88 -16.25 13.01 3.86
CA SER A 88 -16.86 14.06 3.03
C SER A 88 -17.01 13.65 1.56
N GLN A 89 -16.06 12.87 1.03
CA GLN A 89 -16.08 12.40 -0.36
C GLN A 89 -16.99 11.18 -0.56
N TYR A 90 -17.09 10.33 0.46
CA TYR A 90 -17.83 9.06 0.44
C TYR A 90 -18.79 8.96 1.62
N PRO A 91 -19.87 9.77 1.63
CA PRO A 91 -20.76 9.92 2.79
C PRO A 91 -21.47 8.61 3.21
N ASN A 92 -21.64 7.64 2.30
CA ASN A 92 -22.31 6.38 2.60
C ASN A 92 -21.39 5.33 3.22
N ILE A 93 -20.08 5.59 3.36
CA ILE A 93 -19.16 4.69 4.05
C ILE A 93 -19.19 4.98 5.54
N HIS A 94 -19.22 3.90 6.34
CA HIS A 94 -18.96 4.00 7.77
C HIS A 94 -17.47 3.84 8.01
N PHE A 95 -16.79 4.93 8.36
CA PHE A 95 -15.36 4.91 8.65
C PHE A 95 -15.08 4.73 10.13
N ALA A 96 -13.95 4.10 10.44
CA ALA A 96 -13.27 4.16 11.73
C ALA A 96 -11.76 4.13 11.49
N HIS A 97 -10.98 4.64 12.44
CA HIS A 97 -9.53 4.68 12.31
C HIS A 97 -8.79 4.34 13.61
N HIS A 98 -7.51 4.01 13.45
CA HIS A 98 -6.53 3.94 14.52
C HIS A 98 -5.13 4.26 13.96
N HIS A 99 -4.27 4.87 14.78
CA HIS A 99 -2.88 5.14 14.37
C HIS A 99 -2.06 3.85 14.20
N GLY A 100 -0.96 3.92 13.44
CA GLY A 100 -0.10 2.77 13.11
C GLY A 100 1.05 2.50 14.09
N TYR A 101 1.17 3.28 15.17
CA TYR A 101 2.19 3.10 16.21
C TYR A 101 1.72 2.10 17.25
N ILE A 102 1.53 0.87 16.83
CA ILE A 102 1.05 -0.25 17.63
C ILE A 102 2.02 -1.43 17.52
N HIS A 103 1.98 -2.34 18.47
CA HIS A 103 2.61 -3.65 18.33
C HIS A 103 1.78 -4.54 17.41
N LEU A 104 2.44 -5.51 16.74
CA LEU A 104 1.73 -6.44 15.84
C LEU A 104 0.66 -7.27 16.54
N GLU A 105 0.79 -7.44 17.85
CA GLU A 105 -0.09 -8.25 18.71
C GLU A 105 -0.99 -7.42 19.61
N ASP A 106 -1.21 -6.14 19.31
CA ASP A 106 -2.04 -5.28 20.16
C ASP A 106 -3.50 -5.75 20.14
N GLU A 107 -3.82 -6.54 21.14
CA GLU A 107 -5.15 -7.14 21.32
C GLU A 107 -6.27 -6.10 21.47
N THR A 108 -5.95 -4.93 22.04
CA THR A 108 -6.93 -3.85 22.22
C THR A 108 -7.36 -3.31 20.86
N VAL A 109 -6.40 -3.07 19.97
CA VAL A 109 -6.67 -2.61 18.60
C VAL A 109 -7.43 -3.69 17.83
N ILE A 110 -7.02 -4.96 17.94
CA ILE A 110 -7.69 -6.07 17.27
C ILE A 110 -9.15 -6.20 17.73
N LYS A 111 -9.42 -6.15 19.04
CA LYS A 111 -10.78 -6.18 19.58
C LYS A 111 -11.62 -5.01 19.05
N ARG A 112 -11.05 -3.81 19.00
CA ARG A 112 -11.71 -2.62 18.45
C ARG A 112 -12.08 -2.80 16.97
N ILE A 113 -11.15 -3.30 16.15
CA ILE A 113 -11.41 -3.58 14.73
C ILE A 113 -12.49 -4.67 14.58
N THR A 114 -12.40 -5.75 15.35
CA THR A 114 -13.38 -6.83 15.32
C THR A 114 -14.79 -6.35 15.70
N SER A 115 -14.90 -5.53 16.75
CA SER A 115 -16.19 -4.95 17.16
C SER A 115 -16.75 -3.99 16.13
N PHE A 116 -15.90 -3.31 15.37
CA PHE A 116 -16.32 -2.47 14.27
C PHE A 116 -16.83 -3.30 13.08
N ASN A 117 -16.38 -4.56 12.93
CA ASN A 117 -16.75 -5.50 11.86
C ASN A 117 -16.61 -4.89 10.44
N PRO A 118 -15.38 -4.55 10.00
CA PRO A 118 -15.15 -3.88 8.73
C PRO A 118 -15.27 -4.82 7.52
N ASP A 119 -15.73 -4.29 6.40
CA ASP A 119 -15.63 -4.94 5.07
C ASP A 119 -14.24 -4.71 4.46
N TYR A 120 -13.60 -3.59 4.78
CA TYR A 120 -12.23 -3.26 4.35
C TYR A 120 -11.36 -2.80 5.53
N ILE A 121 -10.12 -3.28 5.56
CA ILE A 121 -9.07 -2.74 6.43
C ILE A 121 -7.91 -2.27 5.55
N PHE A 122 -7.68 -0.97 5.50
CA PHE A 122 -6.52 -0.38 4.84
C PHE A 122 -5.42 -0.14 5.87
N VAL A 123 -4.23 -0.73 5.63
CA VAL A 123 -3.12 -0.72 6.59
C VAL A 123 -1.99 0.16 6.07
N GLY A 124 -1.76 1.31 6.69
CA GLY A 124 -0.75 2.31 6.34
C GLY A 124 0.38 2.40 7.35
N MET A 125 1.08 1.29 7.61
CA MET A 125 2.22 1.23 8.55
C MET A 125 3.58 1.20 7.85
N GLY A 126 3.59 1.13 6.51
CA GLY A 126 4.79 0.88 5.70
C GLY A 126 5.19 -0.60 5.70
N PHE A 127 5.94 -0.99 4.65
CA PHE A 127 6.49 -2.34 4.58
C PHE A 127 7.73 -2.47 5.49
N PRO A 128 8.06 -3.64 6.03
CA PRO A 128 7.30 -4.90 5.95
C PRO A 128 6.19 -5.01 7.01
N LYS A 129 6.04 -4.01 7.90
CA LYS A 129 5.18 -4.08 9.09
C LYS A 129 3.70 -4.28 8.74
N GLN A 130 3.20 -3.57 7.71
CA GLN A 130 1.80 -3.68 7.29
C GLN A 130 1.45 -5.07 6.76
N GLU A 131 2.33 -5.69 5.98
CA GLU A 131 2.12 -7.03 5.46
C GLU A 131 2.19 -8.09 6.57
N GLN A 132 3.13 -7.94 7.50
CA GLN A 132 3.24 -8.80 8.67
C GLN A 132 1.99 -8.74 9.54
N TRP A 133 1.43 -7.54 9.76
CA TRP A 133 0.20 -7.36 10.52
C TRP A 133 -0.98 -8.04 9.80
N ILE A 134 -1.15 -7.82 8.49
CA ILE A 134 -2.20 -8.44 7.68
C ILE A 134 -2.09 -9.96 7.75
N GLN A 135 -0.92 -10.52 7.48
CA GLN A 135 -0.71 -11.96 7.50
C GLN A 135 -1.01 -12.59 8.86
N LYS A 136 -0.63 -11.91 9.94
CA LYS A 136 -0.86 -12.39 11.31
C LYS A 136 -2.33 -12.43 11.68
N HIS A 137 -3.14 -11.54 11.14
CA HIS A 137 -4.53 -11.37 11.55
C HIS A 137 -5.57 -11.76 10.49
N LYS A 138 -5.16 -12.18 9.29
CA LYS A 138 -6.09 -12.52 8.20
C LYS A 138 -7.15 -13.56 8.60
N ASP A 139 -6.80 -14.52 9.44
CA ASP A 139 -7.74 -15.56 9.86
C ASP A 139 -8.84 -15.05 10.82
N LYS A 140 -8.59 -13.92 11.49
CA LYS A 140 -9.60 -13.23 12.33
C LYS A 140 -10.59 -12.42 11.49
N PHE A 141 -10.22 -12.06 10.25
CA PHE A 141 -10.98 -11.17 9.35
C PHE A 141 -11.29 -11.83 8.01
N LYS A 142 -11.82 -13.06 8.04
CA LYS A 142 -12.05 -13.92 6.84
C LYS A 142 -12.96 -13.31 5.77
N HIS A 143 -13.85 -12.39 6.15
CA HIS A 143 -14.79 -11.73 5.24
C HIS A 143 -14.40 -10.27 4.95
N THR A 144 -13.20 -9.87 5.31
CA THR A 144 -12.71 -8.50 5.19
C THR A 144 -11.60 -8.44 4.14
N VAL A 145 -11.67 -7.50 3.24
CA VAL A 145 -10.58 -7.19 2.31
C VAL A 145 -9.51 -6.39 3.05
N MET A 146 -8.31 -6.94 3.18
CA MET A 146 -7.18 -6.26 3.80
C MET A 146 -6.13 -5.86 2.78
N MET A 147 -5.68 -4.61 2.83
CA MET A 147 -4.72 -4.08 1.88
C MET A 147 -3.69 -3.17 2.54
N GLY A 148 -2.39 -3.45 2.32
CA GLY A 148 -1.32 -2.52 2.66
C GLY A 148 -1.32 -1.33 1.71
N VAL A 149 -1.38 -0.11 2.27
CA VAL A 149 -1.53 1.15 1.50
C VAL A 149 -0.37 2.12 1.72
N GLY A 150 0.61 1.77 2.56
CA GLY A 150 1.79 2.60 2.84
C GLY A 150 1.42 4.04 3.20
N GLY A 151 2.01 4.99 2.51
CA GLY A 151 1.81 6.42 2.75
C GLY A 151 0.57 7.03 2.08
N SER A 152 -0.48 6.27 1.78
CA SER A 152 -1.68 6.81 1.12
C SER A 152 -2.48 7.73 2.04
N PHE A 153 -2.46 7.48 3.35
CA PHE A 153 -3.17 8.36 4.31
C PHE A 153 -2.58 9.77 4.35
N GLU A 154 -1.28 9.93 4.16
CA GLU A 154 -0.64 11.25 4.05
C GLU A 154 -1.13 12.02 2.82
N VAL A 155 -1.44 11.30 1.73
CA VAL A 155 -2.01 11.91 0.53
C VAL A 155 -3.47 12.32 0.74
N PHE A 156 -4.29 11.43 1.30
CA PHE A 156 -5.70 11.73 1.58
C PHE A 156 -5.87 12.82 2.65
N SER A 157 -5.03 12.84 3.67
CA SER A 157 -5.01 13.93 4.65
C SER A 157 -4.56 15.27 4.06
N GLY A 158 -3.90 15.24 2.89
CA GLY A 158 -3.29 16.42 2.26
C GLY A 158 -1.97 16.86 2.89
N SER A 159 -1.42 16.09 3.85
CA SER A 159 -0.09 16.37 4.43
C SER A 159 1.04 16.11 3.45
N LYS A 160 0.83 15.23 2.45
CA LYS A 160 1.73 15.05 1.31
C LYS A 160 0.98 15.28 0.00
N LYS A 161 1.61 16.01 -0.91
CA LYS A 161 1.06 16.20 -2.26
C LYS A 161 1.33 14.96 -3.12
N ARG A 162 0.31 14.50 -3.83
CA ARG A 162 0.47 13.50 -4.89
C ARG A 162 1.24 14.12 -6.05
N ALA A 163 2.02 13.32 -6.77
CA ALA A 163 2.72 13.78 -7.96
C ALA A 163 1.74 14.42 -8.97
N PRO A 164 2.11 15.56 -9.60
CA PRO A 164 1.28 16.21 -10.63
C PRO A 164 0.87 15.23 -11.73
N GLN A 165 -0.26 15.51 -12.39
CA GLN A 165 -0.82 14.61 -13.42
C GLN A 165 0.17 14.30 -14.55
N ILE A 166 1.02 15.26 -14.93
CA ILE A 166 2.05 15.09 -15.96
C ILE A 166 3.03 13.98 -15.56
N PHE A 167 3.55 13.98 -14.34
CA PHE A 167 4.46 12.94 -13.84
C PHE A 167 3.79 11.57 -13.78
N ARG A 168 2.50 11.53 -13.46
CA ARG A 168 1.71 10.28 -13.42
C ARG A 168 1.45 9.74 -14.83
N LYS A 169 1.04 10.59 -15.79
CA LYS A 169 0.80 10.22 -17.19
C LYS A 169 2.07 9.74 -17.88
N LEU A 170 3.22 10.36 -17.60
CA LEU A 170 4.52 9.95 -18.15
C LEU A 170 5.15 8.75 -17.42
N ASN A 171 4.49 8.23 -16.37
CA ASN A 171 5.02 7.12 -15.56
C ASN A 171 6.36 7.43 -14.87
N ILE A 172 6.65 8.70 -14.58
CA ILE A 172 7.85 9.19 -13.89
C ILE A 172 7.52 9.75 -12.49
N GLU A 173 6.44 9.27 -11.87
CA GLU A 173 6.05 9.62 -10.50
C GLU A 173 7.19 9.39 -9.49
N TRP A 174 8.02 8.37 -9.72
CA TRP A 174 9.19 8.07 -8.89
C TRP A 174 10.21 9.22 -8.88
N VAL A 175 10.43 9.91 -10.04
CA VAL A 175 11.32 11.08 -10.12
C VAL A 175 10.82 12.18 -9.20
N TYR A 176 9.52 12.49 -9.25
CA TYR A 176 8.91 13.48 -8.38
C TYR A 176 9.07 13.14 -6.90
N ARG A 177 8.91 11.85 -6.53
CA ARG A 177 9.10 11.38 -5.15
C ARG A 177 10.55 11.50 -4.68
N VAL A 178 11.53 11.30 -5.56
CA VAL A 178 12.95 11.49 -5.28
C VAL A 178 13.29 12.97 -5.10
N LEU A 179 12.76 13.84 -5.95
CA LEU A 179 12.99 15.29 -5.86
C LEU A 179 12.49 15.90 -4.55
N ILE A 180 11.39 15.33 -3.98
CA ILE A 180 10.84 15.80 -2.70
C ILE A 180 11.52 15.14 -1.50
N ASP A 181 11.97 13.89 -1.60
CA ASP A 181 12.54 13.12 -0.50
C ASP A 181 13.88 12.48 -0.91
N TRP A 182 14.97 13.24 -0.75
CA TRP A 182 16.33 12.82 -1.09
C TRP A 182 16.79 11.55 -0.37
N LYS A 183 16.22 11.24 0.80
CA LYS A 183 16.52 9.99 1.54
C LYS A 183 16.11 8.71 0.79
N ARG A 184 15.25 8.85 -0.23
CA ARG A 184 14.84 7.74 -1.09
C ARG A 184 15.87 7.40 -2.17
N ILE A 185 16.83 8.30 -2.49
CA ILE A 185 17.84 8.07 -3.52
C ILE A 185 18.65 6.80 -3.22
N GLY A 186 19.13 6.63 -1.99
CA GLY A 186 19.93 5.45 -1.61
C GLY A 186 19.22 4.13 -1.87
N ARG A 187 17.95 4.03 -1.47
CA ARG A 187 17.12 2.83 -1.69
C ARG A 187 16.79 2.58 -3.16
N MET A 188 16.68 3.65 -3.95
CA MET A 188 16.40 3.54 -5.38
C MET A 188 17.63 3.20 -6.21
N ILE A 189 18.81 3.68 -5.85
CA ILE A 189 20.07 3.35 -6.53
C ILE A 189 20.33 1.85 -6.41
N SER A 190 20.16 1.25 -5.23
CA SER A 190 20.24 -0.21 -5.06
C SER A 190 19.31 -0.93 -6.02
N CYS A 191 18.04 -0.54 -6.06
CA CYS A 191 17.03 -1.15 -6.95
C CYS A 191 17.35 -0.97 -8.45
N LEU A 192 17.91 0.18 -8.86
CA LEU A 192 18.28 0.46 -10.26
C LEU A 192 19.55 -0.29 -10.67
N LEU A 193 20.52 -0.47 -9.76
CA LEU A 193 21.74 -1.23 -10.03
C LEU A 193 21.45 -2.73 -10.24
N TYR A 194 20.51 -3.29 -9.49
CA TYR A 194 20.10 -4.71 -9.66
C TYR A 194 19.25 -4.94 -10.91
N THR A 195 18.65 -3.91 -11.51
CA THR A 195 17.91 -4.02 -12.77
C THR A 195 18.76 -3.75 -14.00
N SER A 196 20.03 -3.33 -13.85
CA SER A 196 20.99 -3.20 -14.95
C SER A 196 21.58 -4.59 -15.28
N PRO A 197 21.70 -4.95 -16.58
CA PRO A 197 22.36 -6.20 -16.96
C PRO A 197 23.80 -6.17 -16.46
N SER A 198 24.21 -7.27 -15.81
CA SER A 198 25.63 -7.49 -15.59
C SER A 198 26.36 -7.50 -16.93
N PRO A 199 27.55 -6.90 -17.05
CA PRO A 199 28.34 -7.00 -18.29
C PRO A 199 28.86 -8.41 -18.58
N ARG A 200 28.40 -9.42 -17.85
CA ARG A 200 28.89 -10.82 -17.91
C ARG A 200 27.86 -11.83 -18.39
N ASP A 201 26.70 -11.38 -18.92
CA ASP A 201 25.71 -12.28 -19.55
C ASP A 201 25.59 -12.01 -21.05
#